data_cefa593b4b495434027a50d4eaee72f5
#
_entry.id   cefa593b4b495434027a50d4eaee72f5
#
_cell.length_a   1.000
_cell.length_b   1.000
_cell.length_c   1.000
_cell.angle_alpha   90.00
_cell.angle_beta   90.00
_cell.angle_gamma   90.00
#
_symmetry.space_group_name_H-M   'P 1'
#
loop_
_entity.id
_entity.type
_entity.pdbx_description
1 polymer ?
#
loop_
_entity_poly.entity_id
_entity_poly.type
_entity_poly.pdbx_seq_one_letter_code
_entity_poly.pdbx_strand_id
1 'polypeptide(L)'
;MNELLQRVDLTPPENFVAKYPHQLSGGQRQRVAIARALTVDPKVIVADEAVSMVDVSIRISLLNLLLALGREFGVTIVLITHDLAVARYFAREGRIGVMYLGRVVELADTESLVSDPAHPYSAALIAAIPEADPDITRTKKRVELRSAEIPSLLALPPGCTFHPRCPLFEAGLCDVKIPELLAIPGTREVACHVAVRERTSERAAATA
;
A
#
# COMPACT_ATOMS: atom_id res chain seq x y z
N MET A 1 -4.21 -23.03 -22.20
CA MET A 1 -4.79 -21.68 -22.39
C MET A 1 -6.20 -21.61 -21.85
N ASN A 2 -7.13 -22.48 -22.25
CA ASN A 2 -8.52 -22.46 -21.79
C ASN A 2 -8.65 -22.57 -20.26
N GLU A 3 -7.84 -23.41 -19.63
CA GLU A 3 -7.81 -23.56 -18.18
C GLU A 3 -7.41 -22.25 -17.48
N LEU A 4 -6.40 -21.53 -17.97
CA LEU A 4 -6.01 -20.23 -17.41
C LEU A 4 -7.10 -19.17 -17.57
N LEU A 5 -7.83 -19.16 -18.69
CA LEU A 5 -8.97 -18.25 -18.87
C LEU A 5 -10.10 -18.55 -17.89
N GLN A 6 -10.39 -19.85 -17.64
CA GLN A 6 -11.37 -20.23 -16.62
C GLN A 6 -10.96 -19.79 -15.22
N ARG A 7 -9.68 -19.96 -14.87
CA ARG A 7 -9.14 -19.56 -13.54
C ARG A 7 -9.21 -18.05 -13.28
N VAL A 8 -9.24 -17.24 -14.34
CA VAL A 8 -9.44 -15.79 -14.21
C VAL A 8 -10.90 -15.38 -14.49
N ASP A 9 -11.85 -16.30 -14.37
CA ASP A 9 -13.30 -16.09 -14.59
C ASP A 9 -13.64 -15.54 -15.98
N LEU A 10 -12.91 -15.92 -17.01
CA LEU A 10 -13.26 -15.68 -18.42
C LEU A 10 -13.90 -16.94 -19.00
N THR A 11 -15.19 -17.12 -18.69
CA THR A 11 -15.97 -18.30 -19.05
C THR A 11 -17.18 -17.96 -19.93
N PRO A 12 -17.52 -18.77 -20.95
CA PRO A 12 -16.71 -19.90 -21.44
C PRO A 12 -15.48 -19.39 -22.25
N PRO A 13 -14.31 -20.04 -22.17
CA PRO A 13 -13.08 -19.56 -22.77
C PRO A 13 -13.16 -19.32 -24.28
N GLU A 14 -13.97 -20.10 -24.97
CA GLU A 14 -14.17 -20.01 -26.44
C GLU A 14 -14.64 -18.61 -26.87
N ASN A 15 -15.36 -17.93 -26.00
CA ASN A 15 -15.86 -16.58 -26.25
C ASN A 15 -14.74 -15.51 -26.19
N PHE A 16 -13.56 -15.86 -25.71
CA PHE A 16 -12.45 -14.91 -25.44
C PHE A 16 -11.21 -15.17 -26.26
N VAL A 17 -10.91 -16.45 -26.58
CA VAL A 17 -9.67 -16.87 -27.25
C VAL A 17 -9.45 -16.17 -28.60
N ALA A 18 -10.52 -15.92 -29.36
CA ALA A 18 -10.44 -15.28 -30.67
C ALA A 18 -10.62 -13.75 -30.65
N LYS A 19 -10.85 -13.15 -29.47
CA LYS A 19 -11.08 -11.69 -29.36
C LYS A 19 -9.79 -10.90 -29.34
N TYR A 20 -9.80 -9.77 -30.00
CA TYR A 20 -8.78 -8.75 -29.88
C TYR A 20 -8.96 -7.90 -28.62
N PRO A 21 -7.90 -7.27 -28.07
CA PRO A 21 -7.97 -6.48 -26.84
C PRO A 21 -9.03 -5.36 -26.86
N HIS A 22 -9.28 -4.73 -28.00
CA HIS A 22 -10.29 -3.69 -28.16
C HIS A 22 -11.74 -4.20 -28.08
N GLN A 23 -11.95 -5.51 -28.22
CA GLN A 23 -13.26 -6.17 -28.11
C GLN A 23 -13.56 -6.63 -26.67
N LEU A 24 -12.64 -6.41 -25.73
CA LEU A 24 -12.76 -6.78 -24.34
C LEU A 24 -13.08 -5.56 -23.49
N SER A 25 -13.90 -5.73 -22.45
CA SER A 25 -14.11 -4.70 -21.42
C SER A 25 -12.83 -4.44 -20.63
N GLY A 26 -12.77 -3.35 -19.85
CA GLY A 26 -11.62 -3.04 -18.99
C GLY A 26 -11.29 -4.18 -18.03
N GLY A 27 -12.30 -4.71 -17.33
CA GLY A 27 -12.12 -5.84 -16.41
C GLY A 27 -11.71 -7.14 -17.10
N GLN A 28 -12.23 -7.41 -18.32
CA GLN A 28 -11.82 -8.57 -19.11
C GLN A 28 -10.34 -8.45 -19.55
N ARG A 29 -9.90 -7.26 -19.98
CA ARG A 29 -8.48 -7.02 -20.31
C ARG A 29 -7.57 -7.25 -19.10
N GLN A 30 -7.97 -6.79 -17.90
CA GLN A 30 -7.20 -7.04 -16.66
C GLN A 30 -7.11 -8.54 -16.34
N ARG A 31 -8.20 -9.29 -16.48
CA ARG A 31 -8.22 -10.75 -16.28
C ARG A 31 -7.30 -11.47 -17.28
N VAL A 32 -7.29 -11.05 -18.54
CA VAL A 32 -6.35 -11.59 -19.55
C VAL A 32 -4.90 -11.25 -19.17
N ALA A 33 -4.61 -10.04 -18.66
CA ALA A 33 -3.27 -9.67 -18.22
C ALA A 33 -2.80 -10.53 -17.03
N ILE A 34 -3.69 -10.81 -16.07
CA ILE A 34 -3.43 -11.72 -14.94
C ILE A 34 -3.16 -13.15 -15.46
N ALA A 35 -4.01 -13.67 -16.35
CA ALA A 35 -3.81 -15.00 -16.95
C ALA A 35 -2.45 -15.09 -17.67
N ARG A 36 -2.06 -14.04 -18.39
CA ARG A 36 -0.74 -13.96 -19.06
C ARG A 36 0.40 -13.98 -18.04
N ALA A 37 0.28 -13.27 -16.91
CA ALA A 37 1.31 -13.29 -15.87
C ALA A 37 1.51 -14.68 -15.26
N LEU A 38 0.45 -15.49 -15.18
CA LEU A 38 0.50 -16.86 -14.66
C LEU A 38 1.13 -17.87 -15.61
N THR A 39 1.27 -17.55 -16.92
CA THR A 39 1.81 -18.51 -17.91
C THR A 39 3.27 -18.92 -17.68
N VAL A 40 4.02 -18.14 -16.92
CA VAL A 40 5.45 -18.37 -16.62
C VAL A 40 5.68 -19.02 -15.27
N ASP A 41 4.61 -19.46 -14.60
CA ASP A 41 4.65 -20.05 -13.25
C ASP A 41 5.45 -19.19 -12.23
N PRO A 42 5.05 -17.92 -12.02
CA PRO A 42 5.82 -16.97 -11.24
C PRO A 42 5.73 -17.29 -9.75
N LYS A 43 6.80 -17.01 -9.00
CA LYS A 43 6.75 -17.01 -7.52
C LYS A 43 6.20 -15.69 -6.95
N VAL A 44 6.34 -14.61 -7.69
CA VAL A 44 5.89 -13.26 -7.30
C VAL A 44 5.20 -12.59 -8.48
N ILE A 45 4.05 -11.98 -8.24
CA ILE A 45 3.35 -11.11 -9.20
C ILE A 45 3.34 -9.69 -8.62
N VAL A 46 3.83 -8.72 -9.40
CA VAL A 46 3.70 -7.30 -9.09
C VAL A 46 2.51 -6.75 -9.87
N ALA A 47 1.48 -6.33 -9.15
CA ALA A 47 0.24 -5.77 -9.68
C ALA A 47 0.22 -4.25 -9.46
N ASP A 48 0.77 -3.51 -10.43
CA ASP A 48 0.86 -2.06 -10.39
C ASP A 48 -0.42 -1.43 -10.94
N GLU A 49 -1.13 -0.69 -10.08
CA GLU A 49 -2.41 -0.02 -10.40
C GLU A 49 -3.44 -0.94 -11.10
N ALA A 50 -3.36 -2.24 -10.84
CA ALA A 50 -4.12 -3.27 -11.57
C ALA A 50 -5.64 -3.15 -11.44
N VAL A 51 -6.14 -2.32 -10.52
CA VAL A 51 -7.58 -2.14 -10.24
C VAL A 51 -8.03 -0.67 -10.28
N SER A 52 -7.16 0.27 -10.67
CA SER A 52 -7.46 1.71 -10.64
C SER A 52 -8.42 2.17 -11.73
N MET A 53 -8.43 1.50 -12.90
CA MET A 53 -9.19 1.91 -14.08
C MET A 53 -10.52 1.16 -14.28
N VAL A 54 -11.05 0.54 -13.22
CA VAL A 54 -12.29 -0.22 -13.26
C VAL A 54 -13.26 0.29 -12.19
N ASP A 55 -14.56 0.07 -12.43
CA ASP A 55 -15.58 0.41 -11.45
C ASP A 55 -15.44 -0.41 -10.15
N VAL A 56 -16.13 0.05 -9.09
CA VAL A 56 -16.00 -0.52 -7.74
C VAL A 56 -16.32 -2.01 -7.69
N SER A 57 -17.35 -2.45 -8.40
CA SER A 57 -17.78 -3.86 -8.39
C SER A 57 -16.75 -4.76 -9.05
N ILE A 58 -16.21 -4.35 -10.19
CA ILE A 58 -15.16 -5.05 -10.91
C ILE A 58 -13.86 -5.03 -10.11
N ARG A 59 -13.53 -3.91 -9.43
CA ARG A 59 -12.37 -3.77 -8.57
C ARG A 59 -12.33 -4.84 -7.48
N ILE A 60 -13.41 -4.96 -6.71
CA ILE A 60 -13.51 -5.99 -5.65
C ILE A 60 -13.38 -7.40 -6.22
N SER A 61 -14.02 -7.66 -7.37
CA SER A 61 -13.92 -8.97 -8.04
C SER A 61 -12.48 -9.29 -8.45
N LEU A 62 -11.73 -8.32 -9.01
CA LEU A 62 -10.32 -8.50 -9.38
C LEU A 62 -9.40 -8.69 -8.16
N LEU A 63 -9.63 -7.96 -7.07
CA LEU A 63 -8.88 -8.16 -5.82
C LEU A 63 -9.10 -9.56 -5.25
N ASN A 64 -10.34 -10.02 -5.21
CA ASN A 64 -10.67 -11.37 -4.77
C ASN A 64 -10.06 -12.44 -5.66
N LEU A 65 -10.06 -12.23 -6.98
CA LEU A 65 -9.41 -13.12 -7.92
C LEU A 65 -7.90 -13.21 -7.63
N LEU A 66 -7.20 -12.09 -7.46
CA LEU A 66 -5.78 -12.09 -7.13
C LEU A 66 -5.50 -12.82 -5.81
N LEU A 67 -6.31 -12.59 -4.77
CA LEU A 67 -6.18 -13.29 -3.48
C LEU A 67 -6.40 -14.80 -3.63
N ALA A 68 -7.39 -15.22 -4.41
CA ALA A 68 -7.67 -16.65 -4.67
C ALA A 68 -6.50 -17.30 -5.43
N LEU A 69 -6.00 -16.65 -6.49
CA LEU A 69 -4.86 -17.13 -7.26
C LEU A 69 -3.58 -17.21 -6.41
N GLY A 70 -3.33 -16.20 -5.55
CA GLY A 70 -2.19 -16.23 -4.64
C GLY A 70 -2.21 -17.46 -3.72
N ARG A 71 -3.38 -17.81 -3.18
CA ARG A 71 -3.56 -19.01 -2.34
C ARG A 71 -3.48 -20.31 -3.13
N GLU A 72 -4.12 -20.38 -4.29
CA GLU A 72 -4.18 -21.59 -5.13
C GLU A 72 -2.82 -21.97 -5.69
N PHE A 73 -2.06 -21.01 -6.18
CA PHE A 73 -0.75 -21.22 -6.82
C PHE A 73 0.44 -21.04 -5.87
N GLY A 74 0.22 -20.62 -4.63
CA GLY A 74 1.30 -20.27 -3.70
C GLY A 74 2.14 -19.07 -4.17
N VAL A 75 1.54 -18.16 -4.94
CA VAL A 75 2.21 -16.98 -5.52
C VAL A 75 2.10 -15.81 -4.56
N THR A 76 3.23 -15.16 -4.27
CA THR A 76 3.23 -13.90 -3.53
C THR A 76 2.76 -12.77 -4.43
N ILE A 77 1.79 -11.96 -3.98
CA ILE A 77 1.31 -10.82 -4.76
C ILE A 77 1.70 -9.52 -4.06
N VAL A 78 2.37 -8.64 -4.80
CA VAL A 78 2.68 -7.28 -4.40
C VAL A 78 1.74 -6.34 -5.15
N LEU A 79 0.76 -5.78 -4.46
CA LEU A 79 -0.17 -4.80 -5.02
C LEU A 79 0.35 -3.39 -4.78
N ILE A 80 0.52 -2.61 -5.84
CA ILE A 80 0.84 -1.18 -5.77
C ILE A 80 -0.43 -0.40 -6.05
N THR A 81 -0.79 0.49 -5.14
CA THR A 81 -1.97 1.34 -5.25
C THR A 81 -1.80 2.63 -4.46
N HIS A 82 -2.47 3.69 -4.89
CA HIS A 82 -2.60 4.95 -4.14
C HIS A 82 -3.88 4.99 -3.27
N ASP A 83 -4.73 3.97 -3.35
CA ASP A 83 -5.98 3.87 -2.58
C ASP A 83 -5.76 3.00 -1.33
N LEU A 84 -5.73 3.65 -0.17
CA LEU A 84 -5.48 2.96 1.11
C LEU A 84 -6.64 2.02 1.50
N ALA A 85 -7.87 2.28 1.06
CA ALA A 85 -8.98 1.36 1.29
C ALA A 85 -8.79 0.05 0.51
N VAL A 86 -8.30 0.15 -0.73
CA VAL A 86 -7.90 -1.00 -1.56
C VAL A 86 -6.74 -1.75 -0.91
N ALA A 87 -5.69 -1.04 -0.48
CA ALA A 87 -4.54 -1.64 0.19
C ALA A 87 -4.97 -2.40 1.46
N ARG A 88 -5.79 -1.78 2.33
CA ARG A 88 -6.32 -2.38 3.55
C ARG A 88 -7.17 -3.63 3.27
N TYR A 89 -8.02 -3.57 2.25
CA TYR A 89 -8.85 -4.71 1.87
C TYR A 89 -8.00 -5.89 1.39
N PHE A 90 -7.04 -5.61 0.49
CA PHE A 90 -6.21 -6.63 -0.13
C PHE A 90 -5.21 -7.26 0.85
N ALA A 91 -4.54 -6.44 1.65
CA ALA A 91 -3.52 -6.87 2.60
C ALA A 91 -4.07 -7.17 4.01
N ARG A 92 -5.36 -7.51 4.14
CA ARG A 92 -6.02 -7.75 5.44
C ARG A 92 -5.27 -8.76 6.32
N GLU A 93 -4.69 -9.80 5.71
CA GLU A 93 -3.88 -10.83 6.36
C GLU A 93 -2.39 -10.69 6.00
N GLY A 94 -1.99 -9.52 5.53
CA GLY A 94 -0.65 -9.25 5.00
C GLY A 94 -0.03 -7.99 5.59
N ARG A 95 0.91 -7.43 4.84
CA ARG A 95 1.67 -6.23 5.22
C ARG A 95 1.43 -5.10 4.22
N ILE A 96 1.45 -3.87 4.71
CA ILE A 96 1.39 -2.68 3.89
C ILE A 96 2.71 -1.91 4.03
N GLY A 97 3.32 -1.60 2.90
CA GLY A 97 4.45 -0.67 2.80
C GLY A 97 3.98 0.72 2.38
N VAL A 98 4.20 1.72 3.21
CA VAL A 98 3.92 3.11 2.87
C VAL A 98 5.15 3.73 2.23
N MET A 99 4.95 4.34 1.06
CA MET A 99 6.03 5.01 0.33
C MET A 99 5.83 6.51 0.28
N TYR A 100 6.91 7.27 0.42
CA TYR A 100 6.94 8.72 0.25
C TYR A 100 8.17 9.14 -0.55
N LEU A 101 7.96 9.84 -1.67
CA LEU A 101 9.02 10.33 -2.57
C LEU A 101 10.07 9.24 -2.89
N GLY A 102 9.60 8.06 -3.33
CA GLY A 102 10.46 6.96 -3.76
C GLY A 102 11.10 6.12 -2.64
N ARG A 103 10.78 6.38 -1.36
CA ARG A 103 11.31 5.64 -0.22
C ARG A 103 10.19 4.95 0.56
N VAL A 104 10.44 3.73 1.01
CA VAL A 104 9.58 3.07 2.01
C VAL A 104 9.82 3.75 3.35
N VAL A 105 8.77 4.33 3.93
CA VAL A 105 8.84 5.05 5.21
C VAL A 105 8.31 4.23 6.38
N GLU A 106 7.41 3.29 6.10
CA GLU A 106 6.88 2.36 7.08
C GLU A 106 6.46 1.06 6.41
N LEU A 107 6.71 -0.08 7.05
CA LEU A 107 6.28 -1.41 6.64
C LEU A 107 5.73 -2.13 7.87
N ALA A 108 4.44 -2.47 7.86
CA ALA A 108 3.77 -3.08 9.00
C ALA A 108 2.66 -4.04 8.55
N ASP A 109 2.21 -4.91 9.46
CA ASP A 109 0.93 -5.58 9.26
C ASP A 109 -0.21 -4.55 9.19
N THR A 110 -1.27 -4.92 8.46
CA THR A 110 -2.34 -3.99 8.13
C THR A 110 -3.04 -3.42 9.36
N GLU A 111 -3.26 -4.24 10.40
CA GLU A 111 -3.93 -3.80 11.61
C GLU A 111 -3.10 -2.79 12.38
N SER A 112 -1.81 -3.08 12.60
CA SER A 112 -0.87 -2.18 13.28
C SER A 112 -0.72 -0.85 12.54
N LEU A 113 -0.61 -0.88 11.21
CA LEU A 113 -0.48 0.35 10.41
C LEU A 113 -1.72 1.24 10.54
N VAL A 114 -2.92 0.65 10.54
CA VAL A 114 -4.18 1.42 10.56
C VAL A 114 -4.51 1.95 11.95
N SER A 115 -4.28 1.13 13.01
CA SER A 115 -4.63 1.50 14.38
C SER A 115 -3.61 2.42 15.05
N ASP A 116 -2.32 2.24 14.74
CA ASP A 116 -1.20 2.92 15.41
C ASP A 116 -0.02 3.15 14.45
N PRO A 117 -0.18 3.98 13.41
CA PRO A 117 0.90 4.28 12.46
C PRO A 117 2.09 4.90 13.17
N ALA A 118 3.30 4.39 12.87
CA ALA A 118 4.52 4.84 13.52
C ALA A 118 5.17 6.03 12.82
N HIS A 119 5.12 6.08 11.47
CA HIS A 119 5.68 7.20 10.71
C HIS A 119 4.69 8.36 10.63
N PRO A 120 5.13 9.63 10.85
CA PRO A 120 4.23 10.80 10.79
C PRO A 120 3.49 10.97 9.46
N TYR A 121 4.08 10.55 8.34
CA TYR A 121 3.41 10.55 7.04
C TYR A 121 2.29 9.50 6.99
N SER A 122 2.52 8.28 7.49
CA SER A 122 1.49 7.24 7.58
C SER A 122 0.32 7.69 8.44
N ALA A 123 0.61 8.33 9.58
CA ALA A 123 -0.40 8.92 10.46
C ALA A 123 -1.23 9.99 9.74
N ALA A 124 -0.58 10.89 9.00
CA ALA A 124 -1.25 11.92 8.22
C ALA A 124 -2.11 11.31 7.09
N LEU A 125 -1.61 10.27 6.40
CA LEU A 125 -2.30 9.58 5.32
C LEU A 125 -3.57 8.90 5.82
N ILE A 126 -3.49 8.16 6.94
CA ILE A 126 -4.63 7.47 7.56
C ILE A 126 -5.65 8.47 8.13
N ALA A 127 -5.17 9.55 8.76
CA ALA A 127 -6.04 10.60 9.27
C ALA A 127 -6.82 11.34 8.17
N ALA A 128 -6.30 11.34 6.93
CA ALA A 128 -6.95 11.96 5.78
C ALA A 128 -8.05 11.10 5.14
N ILE A 129 -8.19 9.82 5.51
CA ILE A 129 -9.24 8.95 4.97
C ILE A 129 -10.60 9.44 5.50
N PRO A 130 -11.57 9.72 4.60
CA PRO A 130 -12.93 10.03 5.01
C PRO A 130 -13.58 8.83 5.71
N GLU A 131 -14.29 9.07 6.79
CA GLU A 131 -15.17 8.09 7.39
C GLU A 131 -16.55 8.15 6.74
N ALA A 132 -17.26 7.01 6.71
CA ALA A 132 -18.61 6.95 6.16
C ALA A 132 -19.60 7.80 6.96
N ASP A 133 -19.34 8.00 8.27
CA ASP A 133 -20.09 8.88 9.15
C ASP A 133 -19.53 10.33 9.06
N PRO A 134 -20.34 11.30 8.60
CA PRO A 134 -19.92 12.70 8.51
C PRO A 134 -19.54 13.33 9.85
N ASP A 135 -20.16 12.90 10.95
CA ASP A 135 -19.91 13.48 12.27
C ASP A 135 -18.57 12.97 12.82
N ILE A 136 -18.23 11.71 12.58
CA ILE A 136 -16.91 11.17 12.88
C ILE A 136 -15.85 11.89 12.02
N THR A 137 -16.10 12.08 10.73
CA THR A 137 -15.19 12.80 9.82
C THR A 137 -14.91 14.23 10.29
N ARG A 138 -15.92 14.95 10.81
CA ARG A 138 -15.79 16.33 11.31
C ARG A 138 -15.02 16.42 12.63
N THR A 139 -15.13 15.40 13.48
CA THR A 139 -14.47 15.35 14.80
C THR A 139 -13.10 14.72 14.75
N LYS A 140 -12.75 14.02 13.66
CA LYS A 140 -11.45 13.35 13.46
C LYS A 140 -10.31 14.36 13.51
N LYS A 141 -9.39 14.19 14.47
CA LYS A 141 -8.19 15.02 14.55
C LYS A 141 -7.33 14.83 13.30
N ARG A 142 -7.11 15.91 12.56
CA ARG A 142 -6.14 15.94 11.47
C ARG A 142 -4.74 16.06 12.05
N VAL A 143 -3.77 15.41 11.42
CA VAL A 143 -2.36 15.62 11.74
C VAL A 143 -1.96 16.98 11.17
N GLU A 144 -1.56 17.91 12.02
CA GLU A 144 -1.07 19.22 11.59
C GLU A 144 0.34 19.06 11.01
N LEU A 145 0.45 19.30 9.71
CA LEU A 145 1.73 19.26 9.02
C LEU A 145 2.39 20.65 9.08
N ARG A 146 3.73 20.69 9.17
CA ARG A 146 4.49 21.94 9.15
C ARG A 146 4.35 22.71 7.83
N SER A 147 4.15 21.98 6.72
CA SER A 147 3.89 22.56 5.39
C SER A 147 2.92 21.68 4.63
N ALA A 148 2.05 22.31 3.84
CA ALA A 148 1.19 21.64 2.87
C ALA A 148 1.92 21.30 1.57
N GLU A 149 3.02 21.99 1.26
CA GLU A 149 3.77 21.83 0.02
C GLU A 149 4.48 20.49 -0.05
N ILE A 150 4.33 19.81 -1.19
CA ILE A 150 5.02 18.54 -1.46
C ILE A 150 6.33 18.86 -2.18
N PRO A 151 7.49 18.40 -1.64
CA PRO A 151 8.77 18.63 -2.29
C PRO A 151 8.84 18.02 -3.70
N SER A 152 9.57 18.65 -4.58
CA SER A 152 9.78 18.16 -5.94
C SER A 152 10.61 16.87 -5.96
N LEU A 153 10.21 15.90 -6.80
CA LEU A 153 11.01 14.70 -7.06
C LEU A 153 12.34 15.00 -7.75
N LEU A 154 12.44 16.16 -8.43
CA LEU A 154 13.67 16.60 -9.10
C LEU A 154 14.68 17.24 -8.13
N ALA A 155 14.22 17.64 -6.93
CA ALA A 155 15.04 18.27 -5.89
C ALA A 155 14.59 17.75 -4.51
N LEU A 156 14.99 16.53 -4.18
CA LEU A 156 14.62 15.91 -2.91
C LEU A 156 15.28 16.67 -1.74
N PRO A 157 14.54 16.88 -0.64
CA PRO A 157 15.11 17.43 0.58
C PRO A 157 16.25 16.54 1.09
N PRO A 158 17.33 17.12 1.66
CA PRO A 158 18.38 16.37 2.33
C PRO A 158 17.82 15.65 3.57
N GLY A 159 18.50 14.60 4.00
CA GLY A 159 18.06 13.81 5.17
C GLY A 159 16.74 13.06 4.93
N CYS A 160 15.83 13.15 5.88
CA CYS A 160 14.49 12.57 5.78
C CYS A 160 13.66 13.36 4.76
N THR A 161 13.20 12.72 3.70
CA THR A 161 12.43 13.37 2.63
C THR A 161 11.10 13.99 3.11
N PHE A 162 10.58 13.53 4.25
CA PHE A 162 9.35 14.07 4.85
C PHE A 162 9.61 15.25 5.82
N HIS A 163 10.87 15.55 6.18
CA HIS A 163 11.19 16.54 7.21
C HIS A 163 10.55 17.94 6.99
N PRO A 164 10.39 18.48 5.75
CA PRO A 164 9.78 19.78 5.58
C PRO A 164 8.31 19.86 6.02
N ARG A 165 7.64 18.70 6.04
CA ARG A 165 6.22 18.57 6.39
C ARG A 165 6.00 17.92 7.75
N CYS A 166 7.05 17.37 8.36
CA CYS A 166 6.97 16.51 9.54
C CYS A 166 6.67 17.31 10.82
N PRO A 167 5.61 16.97 11.59
CA PRO A 167 5.35 17.61 12.88
C PRO A 167 6.40 17.25 13.94
N LEU A 168 7.10 16.11 13.77
CA LEU A 168 8.15 15.63 14.69
C LEU A 168 9.56 16.02 14.23
N PHE A 169 9.70 17.11 13.47
CA PHE A 169 10.98 17.53 12.93
C PHE A 169 11.98 17.92 14.04
N GLU A 170 13.18 17.36 13.97
CA GLU A 170 14.34 17.74 14.80
C GLU A 170 15.45 18.30 13.90
N ALA A 171 15.78 19.57 14.10
CA ALA A 171 16.82 20.26 13.36
C ALA A 171 18.20 19.66 13.63
N GLY A 172 19.04 19.56 12.59
CA GLY A 172 20.37 18.93 12.70
C GLY A 172 20.36 17.41 12.68
N LEU A 173 19.16 16.78 12.74
CA LEU A 173 18.99 15.35 12.62
C LEU A 173 18.17 15.00 11.36
N CYS A 174 16.92 15.43 11.33
CA CYS A 174 16.00 15.05 10.26
C CYS A 174 16.32 15.71 8.91
N ASP A 175 16.93 16.87 8.91
CA ASP A 175 17.36 17.63 7.72
C ASP A 175 18.77 17.24 7.23
N VAL A 176 19.50 16.42 7.99
CA VAL A 176 20.88 16.04 7.68
C VAL A 176 21.00 14.55 7.39
N LYS A 177 20.40 13.70 8.23
CA LYS A 177 20.56 12.25 8.17
C LYS A 177 19.36 11.59 7.51
N ILE A 178 19.62 10.70 6.55
CA ILE A 178 18.60 9.83 5.97
C ILE A 178 18.24 8.76 7.01
N PRO A 179 16.97 8.62 7.41
CA PRO A 179 16.56 7.55 8.30
C PRO A 179 16.63 6.20 7.59
N GLU A 180 17.18 5.21 8.25
CA GLU A 180 17.12 3.81 7.82
C GLU A 180 15.76 3.20 8.20
N LEU A 181 15.33 2.20 7.44
CA LEU A 181 14.15 1.40 7.77
C LEU A 181 14.54 0.40 8.86
N LEU A 182 14.17 0.67 10.09
CA LEU A 182 14.56 -0.09 11.27
C LEU A 182 13.35 -0.77 11.91
N ALA A 183 13.58 -2.00 12.41
CA ALA A 183 12.57 -2.72 13.17
C ALA A 183 12.27 -2.00 14.50
N ILE A 184 10.99 -1.89 14.82
CA ILE A 184 10.48 -1.39 16.10
C ILE A 184 9.58 -2.47 16.74
N PRO A 185 9.18 -2.32 18.01
CA PRO A 185 8.30 -3.30 18.65
C PRO A 185 7.04 -3.61 17.85
N GLY A 186 6.68 -4.91 17.77
CA GLY A 186 5.65 -5.44 16.89
C GLY A 186 6.24 -5.95 15.56
N THR A 187 5.37 -6.22 14.60
CA THR A 187 5.76 -6.71 13.26
C THR A 187 5.98 -5.57 12.28
N ARG A 188 6.74 -4.56 12.65
CA ARG A 188 6.87 -3.31 11.88
C ARG A 188 8.28 -2.78 11.79
N GLU A 189 8.52 -2.05 10.71
CA GLU A 189 9.74 -1.34 10.40
C GLU A 189 9.40 0.11 10.04
N VAL A 190 10.19 1.07 10.53
CA VAL A 190 9.93 2.50 10.27
C VAL A 190 11.22 3.25 9.97
N ALA A 191 11.17 4.13 8.98
CA ALA A 191 12.26 5.01 8.59
C ALA A 191 12.06 6.41 9.21
N CYS A 192 12.14 6.51 10.54
CA CYS A 192 11.97 7.75 11.29
C CYS A 192 12.83 7.76 12.54
N HIS A 193 13.77 8.72 12.66
CA HIS A 193 14.67 8.82 13.81
C HIS A 193 13.93 8.97 15.15
N VAL A 194 12.89 9.80 15.17
CA VAL A 194 12.10 10.11 16.36
C VAL A 194 11.26 8.91 16.75
N ALA A 195 10.49 8.35 15.81
CA ALA A 195 9.62 7.20 16.09
C ALA A 195 10.40 5.97 16.57
N VAL A 196 11.56 5.68 15.97
CA VAL A 196 12.43 4.57 16.43
C VAL A 196 12.85 4.80 17.87
N ARG A 197 13.32 6.00 18.21
CA ARG A 197 13.77 6.33 19.57
C ARG A 197 12.63 6.21 20.58
N GLU A 198 11.47 6.81 20.31
CA GLU A 198 10.33 6.81 21.22
C GLU A 198 9.80 5.40 21.47
N ARG A 199 9.50 4.65 20.40
CA ARG A 199 8.97 3.28 20.49
C ARG A 199 9.91 2.28 21.13
N THR A 200 11.22 2.50 21.00
CA THR A 200 12.22 1.65 21.66
C THR A 200 12.32 1.97 23.16
N SER A 201 12.22 3.25 23.55
CA SER A 201 12.26 3.67 24.94
C SER A 201 10.99 3.27 25.72
N GLU A 202 9.81 3.35 25.11
CA GLU A 202 8.54 2.89 25.70
C GLU A 202 8.59 1.40 26.07
N ARG A 203 9.19 0.57 25.20
CA ARG A 203 9.37 -0.86 25.51
C ARG A 203 10.30 -1.09 26.69
N ALA A 204 11.40 -0.35 26.78
CA ALA A 204 12.32 -0.49 27.89
C ALA A 204 11.66 -0.12 29.24
N ALA A 205 10.78 0.90 29.23
CA ALA A 205 10.02 1.31 30.41
C ALA A 205 8.90 0.32 30.79
N ALA A 206 8.30 -0.38 29.82
CA ALA A 206 7.25 -1.36 30.06
C ALA A 206 7.77 -2.73 30.56
N THR A 207 9.08 -2.97 30.44
CA THR A 207 9.75 -4.23 30.86
C THR A 207 10.57 -4.07 32.16
N ALA A 208 10.66 -2.86 32.72
CA ALA A 208 11.31 -2.54 34.00
C ALA A 208 10.28 -2.42 35.12
#